data_701f80b9dc86f4d65dc1fc94b3dabb16
#
_entry.id   701f80b9dc86f4d65dc1fc94b3dabb16
#
_cell.length_a   1.000
_cell.length_b   1.000
_cell.length_c   1.000
_cell.angle_alpha   90.00
_cell.angle_beta   90.00
_cell.angle_gamma   90.00
#
_symmetry.space_group_name_H-M   'P 1'
#
loop_
_entity.id
_entity.type
_entity.pdbx_description
1 polymer ?
#
loop_
_entity_poly.entity_id
_entity_poly.type
_entity_poly.pdbx_seq_one_letter_code
_entity_poly.pdbx_strand_id
1 'polypeptide(L)'
;MIDLNCKALVAMSQLTIPYMKRGSKILQLDSLSAFQPVPYLNVYGSSKSFVLSYSRALNRELKTKGIRVMSVNPGWVKTEFFDHATKSSNDAITYFNVMYDAKDVIKTAIRDLYHKKKDVSIHGFQIKVQVLLVKLLPHKIVMEIWMRQQKHK
;
A
#
# COMPACT_ATOMS: atom_id res chain seq x y z
N MET A 1 2.53 -2.04 -15.44
CA MET A 1 2.11 -1.94 -14.03
C MET A 1 2.03 -3.31 -13.37
N ILE A 2 1.26 -4.27 -13.87
CA ILE A 2 1.16 -5.63 -13.27
C ILE A 2 2.54 -6.32 -13.23
N ASP A 3 3.31 -6.26 -14.30
CA ASP A 3 4.65 -6.87 -14.33
C ASP A 3 5.57 -6.31 -13.24
N LEU A 4 5.54 -4.99 -13.03
CA LEU A 4 6.36 -4.36 -12.00
C LEU A 4 5.81 -4.58 -10.58
N ASN A 5 4.52 -4.30 -10.36
CA ASN A 5 3.94 -4.32 -9.02
C ASN A 5 3.68 -5.73 -8.49
N CYS A 6 3.41 -6.70 -9.38
CA CYS A 6 3.05 -8.06 -8.97
C CYS A 6 4.16 -9.06 -9.33
N LYS A 7 4.45 -9.27 -10.61
CA LYS A 7 5.41 -10.30 -11.03
C LYS A 7 6.82 -10.05 -10.51
N ALA A 8 7.36 -8.85 -10.69
CA ALA A 8 8.71 -8.52 -10.23
C ALA A 8 8.81 -8.61 -8.70
N LEU A 9 7.78 -8.14 -7.97
CA LEU A 9 7.73 -8.20 -6.51
C LEU A 9 7.76 -9.65 -6.02
N VAL A 10 6.97 -10.55 -6.61
CA VAL A 10 6.96 -11.98 -6.28
C VAL A 10 8.31 -12.63 -6.61
N ALA A 11 8.82 -12.38 -7.82
CA ALA A 11 10.10 -12.93 -8.26
C ALA A 11 11.26 -12.51 -7.32
N MET A 12 11.35 -11.21 -7.00
CA MET A 12 12.35 -10.68 -6.07
C MET A 12 12.22 -11.30 -4.68
N SER A 13 11.00 -11.46 -4.18
CA SER A 13 10.77 -12.12 -2.91
C SER A 13 11.25 -13.57 -2.93
N GLN A 14 10.86 -14.34 -3.93
CA GLN A 14 11.23 -15.75 -4.07
C GLN A 14 12.73 -15.96 -4.24
N LEU A 15 13.39 -15.13 -5.05
CA LEU A 15 14.83 -15.20 -5.26
C LEU A 15 15.64 -14.80 -4.02
N THR A 16 15.11 -13.92 -3.18
CA THR A 16 15.83 -13.37 -2.01
C THR A 16 15.65 -14.25 -0.76
N ILE A 17 14.46 -14.82 -0.55
CA ILE A 17 14.12 -15.61 0.65
C ILE A 17 15.11 -16.75 0.95
N PRO A 18 15.63 -17.51 -0.02
CA PRO A 18 16.61 -18.58 0.25
C PRO A 18 17.89 -18.10 0.94
N TYR A 19 18.28 -16.85 0.75
CA TYR A 19 19.47 -16.24 1.34
C TYR A 19 19.21 -15.52 2.67
N MET A 20 17.93 -15.45 3.12
CA MET A 20 17.55 -14.76 4.34
C MET A 20 17.75 -15.66 5.58
N LYS A 21 18.12 -15.02 6.69
CA LYS A 21 18.34 -15.66 7.98
C LYS A 21 17.26 -15.24 8.98
N ARG A 22 17.18 -15.96 10.11
CA ARG A 22 16.36 -15.55 11.26
C ARG A 22 16.68 -14.10 11.65
N GLY A 23 15.63 -13.29 11.80
CA GLY A 23 15.75 -11.85 12.08
C GLY A 23 15.74 -10.96 10.83
N SER A 24 15.86 -11.54 9.62
CA SER A 24 15.70 -10.78 8.37
C SER A 24 14.29 -10.22 8.22
N LYS A 25 14.19 -9.13 7.46
CA LYS A 25 12.93 -8.40 7.26
C LYS A 25 12.73 -8.04 5.79
N ILE A 26 11.50 -8.16 5.33
CA ILE A 26 11.06 -7.73 4.01
C ILE A 26 10.05 -6.60 4.21
N LEU A 27 10.23 -5.52 3.48
CA LEU A 27 9.32 -4.39 3.45
C LEU A 27 8.79 -4.23 2.04
N GLN A 28 7.49 -4.46 1.84
CA GLN A 28 6.83 -4.36 0.54
C GLN A 28 6.15 -2.99 0.41
N LEU A 29 6.49 -2.26 -0.64
CA LEU A 29 5.88 -0.96 -0.90
C LEU A 29 4.51 -1.13 -1.56
N ASP A 30 3.50 -0.82 -0.82
CA ASP A 30 2.11 -0.94 -1.19
C ASP A 30 1.43 0.45 -1.31
N SER A 31 0.15 0.53 -1.04
CA SER A 31 -0.66 1.75 -1.07
C SER A 31 -1.90 1.63 -0.20
N LEU A 32 -2.46 2.77 0.19
CA LEU A 32 -3.80 2.86 0.78
C LEU A 32 -4.88 2.28 -0.15
N SER A 33 -4.71 2.38 -1.46
CA SER A 33 -5.63 1.83 -2.47
C SER A 33 -5.75 0.31 -2.43
N ALA A 34 -4.87 -0.39 -1.70
CA ALA A 34 -4.97 -1.83 -1.49
C ALA A 34 -6.19 -2.27 -0.66
N PHE A 35 -6.81 -1.36 0.09
CA PHE A 35 -7.90 -1.69 1.00
C PHE A 35 -9.30 -1.56 0.38
N GLN A 36 -9.41 -0.98 -0.82
CA GLN A 36 -10.70 -0.71 -1.46
C GLN A 36 -10.61 -0.73 -2.98
N PRO A 37 -11.71 -1.01 -3.69
CA PRO A 37 -11.79 -0.72 -5.12
C PRO A 37 -11.69 0.79 -5.35
N VAL A 38 -10.87 1.20 -6.34
CA VAL A 38 -10.65 2.62 -6.66
C VAL A 38 -11.02 2.87 -8.12
N PRO A 39 -12.24 3.37 -8.43
CA PRO A 39 -12.61 3.79 -9.77
C PRO A 39 -11.57 4.76 -10.37
N TYR A 40 -11.30 4.64 -11.67
CA TYR A 40 -10.26 5.34 -12.44
C TYR A 40 -8.82 4.94 -12.11
N LEU A 41 -8.57 4.20 -11.00
CA LEU A 41 -7.29 3.59 -10.65
C LEU A 41 -7.43 2.06 -10.49
N ASN A 42 -8.31 1.43 -11.26
CA ASN A 42 -8.69 0.02 -11.08
C ASN A 42 -7.48 -0.93 -11.15
N VAL A 43 -6.66 -0.87 -12.20
CA VAL A 43 -5.46 -1.72 -12.34
C VAL A 43 -4.45 -1.45 -11.23
N TYR A 44 -4.25 -0.18 -10.87
CA TYR A 44 -3.35 0.20 -9.78
C TYR A 44 -3.86 -0.36 -8.44
N GLY A 45 -5.10 -0.06 -8.06
CA GLY A 45 -5.69 -0.54 -6.81
C GLY A 45 -5.69 -2.06 -6.71
N SER A 46 -6.05 -2.76 -7.80
CA SER A 46 -6.02 -4.22 -7.86
C SER A 46 -4.60 -4.78 -7.69
N SER A 47 -3.59 -4.17 -8.33
CA SER A 47 -2.20 -4.58 -8.15
C SER A 47 -1.72 -4.37 -6.72
N LYS A 48 -2.16 -3.31 -6.05
CA LYS A 48 -1.83 -3.04 -4.64
C LYS A 48 -2.58 -3.96 -3.67
N SER A 49 -3.83 -4.32 -3.95
CA SER A 49 -4.56 -5.36 -3.20
C SER A 49 -3.86 -6.72 -3.29
N PHE A 50 -3.31 -7.05 -4.46
CA PHE A 50 -2.45 -8.23 -4.61
C PHE A 50 -1.23 -8.15 -3.70
N VAL A 51 -0.49 -7.02 -3.69
CA VAL A 51 0.71 -6.82 -2.86
C VAL A 51 0.37 -6.97 -1.37
N LEU A 52 -0.73 -6.38 -0.91
CA LEU A 52 -1.19 -6.48 0.48
C LEU A 52 -1.46 -7.95 0.87
N SER A 53 -2.26 -8.64 0.06
CA SER A 53 -2.63 -10.03 0.32
C SER A 53 -1.42 -10.95 0.32
N TYR A 54 -0.56 -10.83 -0.70
CA TYR A 54 0.69 -11.58 -0.82
C TYR A 54 1.62 -11.36 0.37
N SER A 55 1.84 -10.10 0.76
CA SER A 55 2.72 -9.75 1.87
C SER A 55 2.26 -10.33 3.20
N ARG A 56 0.95 -10.32 3.44
CA ARG A 56 0.34 -10.89 4.67
C ARG A 56 0.47 -12.41 4.71
N ALA A 57 0.18 -13.09 3.60
CA ALA A 57 0.33 -14.54 3.50
C ALA A 57 1.80 -14.93 3.70
N LEU A 58 2.72 -14.28 2.99
CA LEU A 58 4.16 -14.53 3.08
C LEU A 58 4.70 -14.29 4.49
N ASN A 59 4.22 -13.24 5.19
CA ASN A 59 4.58 -12.98 6.59
C ASN A 59 4.18 -14.14 7.51
N ARG A 60 3.05 -14.75 7.24
CA ARG A 60 2.57 -15.91 8.02
C ARG A 60 3.40 -17.16 7.73
N GLU A 61 3.71 -17.44 6.46
CA GLU A 61 4.51 -18.58 6.02
C GLU A 61 5.94 -18.52 6.57
N LEU A 62 6.56 -17.34 6.53
CA LEU A 62 7.95 -17.15 6.97
C LEU A 62 8.14 -17.00 8.48
N LYS A 63 7.06 -16.99 9.25
CA LYS A 63 7.10 -16.83 10.70
C LYS A 63 7.94 -17.88 11.40
N THR A 64 7.85 -19.13 10.99
CA THR A 64 8.62 -20.26 11.55
C THR A 64 10.12 -20.11 11.28
N LYS A 65 10.48 -19.53 10.13
CA LYS A 65 11.87 -19.21 9.78
C LYS A 65 12.40 -17.97 10.52
N GLY A 66 11.56 -17.27 11.27
CA GLY A 66 11.91 -16.03 11.98
C GLY A 66 12.17 -14.85 11.03
N ILE A 67 11.66 -14.89 9.81
CA ILE A 67 11.69 -13.81 8.83
C ILE A 67 10.38 -13.05 8.93
N ARG A 68 10.45 -11.73 8.90
CA ARG A 68 9.28 -10.87 8.97
C ARG A 68 9.03 -10.16 7.66
N VAL A 69 7.78 -10.17 7.22
CA VAL A 69 7.32 -9.39 6.06
C VAL A 69 6.30 -8.36 6.52
N MET A 70 6.40 -7.14 6.02
CA MET A 70 5.46 -6.07 6.31
C MET A 70 5.15 -5.27 5.06
N SER A 71 3.87 -4.97 4.85
CA SER A 71 3.39 -4.07 3.82
C SER A 71 3.39 -2.63 4.34
N VAL A 72 3.90 -1.69 3.56
CA VAL A 72 3.80 -0.25 3.84
C VAL A 72 2.74 0.35 2.94
N ASN A 73 1.69 0.87 3.55
CA ASN A 73 0.50 1.36 2.85
C ASN A 73 0.36 2.88 3.05
N PRO A 74 1.12 3.68 2.30
CA PRO A 74 1.00 5.13 2.36
C PRO A 74 -0.31 5.62 1.74
N GLY A 75 -0.80 6.75 2.23
CA GLY A 75 -1.73 7.59 1.49
C GLY A 75 -1.00 8.38 0.40
N TRP A 76 -1.41 9.61 0.16
CA TRP A 76 -0.71 10.49 -0.78
C TRP A 76 0.64 10.93 -0.20
N VAL A 77 1.70 10.78 -1.00
CA VAL A 77 3.08 11.13 -0.61
C VAL A 77 3.67 12.08 -1.63
N LYS A 78 4.30 13.15 -1.17
CA LYS A 78 5.04 14.09 -2.02
C LYS A 78 6.27 13.39 -2.58
N THR A 79 6.24 13.03 -3.85
CA THR A 79 7.33 12.36 -4.57
C THR A 79 7.26 12.71 -6.05
N GLU A 80 8.36 12.54 -6.78
CA GLU A 80 8.40 12.68 -8.24
C GLU A 80 7.40 11.74 -8.95
N PHE A 81 7.11 10.56 -8.36
CA PHE A 81 6.08 9.67 -8.88
C PHE A 81 4.71 10.35 -8.93
N PHE A 82 4.38 11.17 -7.92
CA PHE A 82 3.14 11.92 -7.88
C PHE A 82 3.07 12.96 -9.00
N ASP A 83 4.16 13.66 -9.24
CA ASP A 83 4.26 14.67 -10.30
C ASP A 83 4.09 14.05 -11.70
N HIS A 84 4.66 12.86 -11.91
CA HIS A 84 4.48 12.11 -13.15
C HIS A 84 3.05 11.56 -13.29
N ALA A 85 2.48 11.02 -12.22
CA ALA A 85 1.13 10.45 -12.23
C ALA A 85 0.05 11.53 -12.53
N THR A 86 0.19 12.72 -11.97
CA THR A 86 -0.76 13.82 -12.20
C THR A 86 -0.66 14.39 -13.61
N LYS A 87 0.54 14.45 -14.20
CA LYS A 87 0.75 14.92 -15.59
C LYS A 87 0.18 13.97 -16.64
N SER A 88 0.11 12.68 -16.35
CA SER A 88 -0.31 11.64 -17.31
C SER A 88 -1.77 11.19 -17.15
N SER A 89 -2.49 11.67 -16.13
CA SER A 89 -3.77 11.10 -15.72
C SER A 89 -5.03 11.75 -16.34
N ASN A 90 -4.92 12.56 -17.37
CA ASN A 90 -6.07 13.22 -18.02
C ASN A 90 -7.15 13.71 -17.02
N ASP A 91 -6.74 14.31 -15.91
CA ASP A 91 -7.60 14.77 -14.81
C ASP A 91 -8.53 13.70 -14.20
N ALA A 92 -8.20 12.41 -14.37
CA ALA A 92 -8.99 11.31 -13.85
C ALA A 92 -9.07 11.31 -12.31
N ILE A 93 -8.07 11.87 -11.65
CA ILE A 93 -8.02 12.04 -10.20
C ILE A 93 -7.83 13.52 -9.89
N THR A 94 -8.83 14.11 -9.25
CA THR A 94 -8.88 15.54 -8.95
C THR A 94 -8.84 15.87 -7.46
N TYR A 95 -9.06 14.86 -6.61
CA TYR A 95 -9.08 15.05 -5.16
C TYR A 95 -7.92 14.33 -4.48
N PHE A 96 -7.14 15.08 -3.76
CA PHE A 96 -6.04 14.60 -2.93
C PHE A 96 -6.30 15.07 -1.50
N ASN A 97 -6.46 14.14 -0.58
CA ASN A 97 -6.60 14.47 0.84
C ASN A 97 -5.21 14.85 1.43
N VAL A 98 -4.93 14.47 2.64
CA VAL A 98 -3.65 14.81 3.30
C VAL A 98 -2.47 14.18 2.57
N MET A 99 -1.49 15.01 2.19
CA MET A 99 -0.20 14.59 1.63
C MET A 99 0.86 14.58 2.72
N TYR A 100 1.64 13.50 2.77
CA TYR A 100 2.73 13.33 3.73
C TYR A 100 4.09 13.39 3.05
N ASP A 101 5.12 13.77 3.80
CA ASP A 101 6.49 13.67 3.33
C ASP A 101 6.98 12.22 3.35
N ALA A 102 7.71 11.80 2.32
CA ALA A 102 8.22 10.43 2.20
C ALA A 102 9.08 10.03 3.41
N LYS A 103 9.85 10.95 3.96
CA LYS A 103 10.68 10.76 5.15
C LYS A 103 9.86 10.30 6.37
N ASP A 104 8.71 10.92 6.60
CA ASP A 104 7.87 10.60 7.77
C ASP A 104 7.17 9.25 7.60
N VAL A 105 6.74 8.94 6.39
CA VAL A 105 6.18 7.63 6.04
C VAL A 105 7.22 6.53 6.29
N ILE A 106 8.44 6.70 5.78
CA ILE A 106 9.55 5.74 5.95
C ILE A 106 9.92 5.59 7.42
N LYS A 107 10.05 6.69 8.17
CA LYS A 107 10.33 6.66 9.61
C LYS A 107 9.29 5.84 10.37
N THR A 108 8.01 6.00 10.03
CA THR A 108 6.93 5.19 10.61
C THR A 108 7.05 3.72 10.24
N ALA A 109 7.32 3.43 8.96
CA ALA A 109 7.45 2.07 8.47
C ALA A 109 8.60 1.32 9.15
N ILE A 110 9.77 1.94 9.26
CA ILE A 110 10.95 1.36 9.94
C ILE A 110 10.64 1.11 11.41
N ARG A 111 10.06 2.09 12.12
CA ARG A 111 9.66 1.91 13.51
C ARG A 111 8.67 0.75 13.67
N ASP A 112 7.66 0.66 12.83
CA ASP A 112 6.66 -0.41 12.89
C ASP A 112 7.28 -1.78 12.55
N LEU A 113 8.24 -1.82 11.62
CA LEU A 113 8.96 -3.04 11.25
C LEU A 113 9.82 -3.60 12.38
N TYR A 114 10.48 -2.75 13.15
CA TYR A 114 11.39 -3.17 14.21
C TYR A 114 10.72 -3.32 15.56
N HIS A 115 9.75 -2.48 15.89
CA HIS A 115 9.23 -2.37 17.27
C HIS A 115 7.77 -2.85 17.43
N LYS A 116 7.05 -3.14 16.35
CA LYS A 116 5.66 -3.59 16.43
C LYS A 116 5.46 -4.94 15.75
N LYS A 117 4.49 -5.72 16.25
CA LYS A 117 4.11 -7.03 15.66
C LYS A 117 3.06 -6.89 14.55
N LYS A 118 3.06 -5.80 13.80
CA LYS A 118 2.09 -5.54 12.73
C LYS A 118 2.59 -6.07 11.40
N ASP A 119 1.69 -6.54 10.57
CA ASP A 119 1.94 -6.96 9.18
C ASP A 119 1.75 -5.82 8.17
N VAL A 120 1.18 -4.70 8.65
CA VAL A 120 0.88 -3.50 7.85
C VAL A 120 1.32 -2.24 8.60
N SER A 121 2.00 -1.33 7.91
CA SER A 121 2.35 -0.01 8.40
C SER A 121 1.58 1.07 7.65
N ILE A 122 0.90 1.93 8.39
CA ILE A 122 0.14 3.07 7.89
C ILE A 122 0.60 4.32 8.63
N HIS A 123 1.04 5.34 7.89
CA HIS A 123 1.40 6.63 8.45
C HIS A 123 0.18 7.55 8.53
N GLY A 124 0.11 8.36 9.60
CA GLY A 124 -0.94 9.34 9.82
C GLY A 124 -2.21 8.78 10.49
N PHE A 125 -2.73 9.53 11.46
CA PHE A 125 -3.93 9.13 12.20
C PHE A 125 -5.17 9.11 11.30
N GLN A 126 -5.34 10.14 10.47
CA GLN A 126 -6.49 10.26 9.55
C GLN A 126 -6.54 9.07 8.57
N ILE A 127 -5.40 8.66 8.03
CA ILE A 127 -5.32 7.51 7.12
C ILE A 127 -5.67 6.20 7.83
N LYS A 128 -5.28 6.04 9.10
CA LYS A 128 -5.66 4.86 9.89
C LYS A 128 -7.16 4.79 10.12
N VAL A 129 -7.79 5.93 10.42
CA VAL A 129 -9.25 6.03 10.57
C VAL A 129 -9.93 5.71 9.24
N GLN A 130 -9.45 6.29 8.14
CA GLN A 130 -9.97 6.00 6.80
C GLN A 130 -9.90 4.49 6.48
N VAL A 131 -8.77 3.83 6.71
CA VAL A 131 -8.64 2.38 6.49
C VAL A 131 -9.60 1.58 7.36
N LEU A 132 -9.81 1.99 8.62
CA LEU A 132 -10.77 1.35 9.50
C LEU A 132 -12.19 1.45 8.94
N LEU A 133 -12.60 2.63 8.53
CA LEU A 133 -13.93 2.86 7.93
C LEU A 133 -14.13 2.06 6.64
N VAL A 134 -13.13 2.07 5.76
CA VAL A 134 -13.16 1.29 4.51
C VAL A 134 -13.34 -0.21 4.76
N LYS A 135 -12.77 -0.75 5.83
CA LYS A 135 -12.93 -2.17 6.20
C LYS A 135 -14.31 -2.51 6.76
N LEU A 136 -15.01 -1.54 7.31
CA LEU A 136 -16.33 -1.72 7.92
C LEU A 136 -17.48 -1.45 6.94
N LEU A 137 -17.24 -0.59 5.95
CA LEU A 137 -18.26 -0.19 4.97
C LEU A 137 -18.30 -1.14 3.78
N PRO A 138 -19.49 -1.42 3.22
CA PRO A 138 -19.60 -2.10 1.93
C PRO A 138 -18.85 -1.35 0.83
N HIS A 139 -18.17 -2.07 -0.05
CA HIS A 139 -17.39 -1.48 -1.15
C HIS A 139 -18.21 -0.52 -2.03
N LYS A 140 -19.50 -0.79 -2.22
CA LYS A 140 -20.40 0.09 -2.97
C LYS A 140 -20.42 1.50 -2.37
N ILE A 141 -20.57 1.61 -1.05
CA ILE A 141 -20.59 2.89 -0.34
C ILE A 141 -19.22 3.59 -0.46
N VAL A 142 -18.15 2.84 -0.30
CA VAL A 142 -16.78 3.38 -0.41
C VAL A 142 -16.52 3.95 -1.81
N MET A 143 -16.93 3.23 -2.86
CA MET A 143 -16.81 3.70 -4.24
C MET A 143 -17.67 4.94 -4.52
N GLU A 144 -18.89 4.99 -4.00
CA GLU A 144 -19.76 6.18 -4.12
C GLU A 144 -19.12 7.42 -3.46
N ILE A 145 -18.56 7.27 -2.25
CA ILE A 145 -17.85 8.36 -1.57
C ILE A 145 -16.65 8.81 -2.41
N TRP A 146 -15.85 7.86 -2.91
CA TRP A 146 -14.72 8.14 -3.77
C TRP A 146 -15.15 8.92 -5.03
N MET A 147 -16.17 8.44 -5.74
CA MET A 147 -16.68 9.08 -6.95
C MET A 147 -17.17 10.51 -6.70
N ARG A 148 -17.87 10.74 -5.58
CA ARG A 148 -18.32 12.10 -5.19
C ARG A 148 -17.17 13.05 -4.86
N GLN A 149 -16.05 12.53 -4.38
CA GLN A 149 -14.85 13.33 -4.11
C GLN A 149 -14.13 13.74 -5.39
N GLN A 150 -14.25 12.94 -6.45
CA GLN A 150 -13.66 13.28 -7.75
C GLN A 150 -14.60 14.27 -8.46
N LYS A 151 -14.14 15.50 -8.68
CA LYS A 151 -14.89 16.51 -9.46
C LYS A 151 -14.76 16.18 -10.94
N HIS A 152 -15.63 15.34 -11.45
CA HIS A 152 -15.77 15.20 -12.91
C HIS A 152 -16.64 16.36 -13.40
N LYS A 153 -16.08 17.17 -14.27
CA LYS A 153 -16.84 18.11 -15.11
C LYS A 153 -17.63 17.34 -16.14
#